data_28491af33bc4b9f88e480ab14c5120cf
#
_entry.id   28491af33bc4b9f88e480ab14c5120cf
#
_cell.length_a   1.000
_cell.length_b   1.000
_cell.length_c   1.000
_cell.angle_alpha   90.00
_cell.angle_beta   90.00
_cell.angle_gamma   90.00
#
_symmetry.space_group_name_H-M   'P 1'
#
loop_
_entity.id
_entity.type
_entity.pdbx_description
1 polymer ?
#
loop_
_entity_poly.entity_id
_entity_poly.type
_entity_poly.pdbx_seq_one_letter_code
_entity_poly.pdbx_strand_id
1 'polypeptide(L)'
;AVVTVACSVVGTLAVSAAETDSQPATEATVASEVTDTSVEPTQATEPSQPATEPPVTPTVPPTQPVKPNVGAIKNLKRTQYTTNSLSFKWDKVSGATGYVIYYRNNDAHKNFSRFTYVKSNACTLKKLRTATWYDVKVAAYVEHDGVKYEGKSQTYRTATLPNAVSVSLKESGSAITLSWSKNSQATGYKIYRMSGDTKGRYVLYKTITSNFTTSFRDKGVKNGRAYYYQIKAYRAIKKNTYYSSPSTIRCVAGLNAVNFKTDTRLSRVNLTWGKAMTTPTAYEIFYSTSKI
;
A
#
# COMPACT_ATOMS: atom_id res chain seq x y z
N ALA A 1 0.41 48.54 6.03
CA ALA A 1 0.60 47.31 6.78
C ALA A 1 -0.74 46.58 6.83
N VAL A 2 -0.76 45.34 6.36
CA VAL A 2 -1.94 44.48 6.46
C VAL A 2 -1.75 43.64 7.72
N VAL A 3 -2.67 43.74 8.66
CA VAL A 3 -2.66 42.91 9.86
C VAL A 3 -3.56 41.70 9.59
N THR A 4 -2.98 40.53 9.53
CA THR A 4 -3.72 39.27 9.44
C THR A 4 -3.60 38.55 10.76
N VAL A 5 -4.70 38.34 11.46
CA VAL A 5 -4.75 37.48 12.64
C VAL A 5 -5.08 36.07 12.17
N ALA A 6 -4.07 35.20 12.14
CA ALA A 6 -4.25 33.79 11.86
C ALA A 6 -4.37 33.02 13.17
N CYS A 7 -5.50 32.35 13.37
CA CYS A 7 -5.62 31.30 14.39
C CYS A 7 -4.87 30.09 13.86
N SER A 8 -3.62 29.89 14.26
CA SER A 8 -2.80 28.75 13.80
C SER A 8 -3.31 27.46 14.39
N VAL A 9 -3.99 26.67 13.59
CA VAL A 9 -4.03 25.22 13.76
C VAL A 9 -2.70 24.70 13.24
N VAL A 10 -1.76 24.36 14.10
CA VAL A 10 -0.50 23.74 13.70
C VAL A 10 -0.80 22.34 13.20
N GLY A 11 -1.05 22.22 11.91
CA GLY A 11 -1.03 20.96 11.18
C GLY A 11 0.28 20.88 10.42
N THR A 12 1.11 19.90 10.72
CA THR A 12 2.32 19.60 9.95
C THR A 12 1.91 19.17 8.54
N LEU A 13 2.12 20.05 7.56
CA LEU A 13 2.02 19.72 6.13
C LEU A 13 3.28 18.96 5.73
N ALA A 14 3.14 17.69 5.42
CA ALA A 14 4.14 16.97 4.65
C ALA A 14 3.94 17.34 3.18
N VAL A 15 4.85 18.14 2.63
CA VAL A 15 4.92 18.44 1.20
C VAL A 15 5.58 17.25 0.51
N SER A 16 4.82 16.50 -0.29
CA SER A 16 5.37 15.56 -1.27
C SER A 16 5.41 16.28 -2.63
N ALA A 17 6.61 16.50 -3.14
CA ALA A 17 6.83 16.98 -4.49
C ALA A 17 6.43 15.86 -5.48
N ALA A 18 5.54 16.17 -6.40
CA ALA A 18 5.23 15.36 -7.56
C ALA A 18 6.08 15.85 -8.71
N GLU A 19 7.00 15.03 -9.20
CA GLU A 19 7.62 15.24 -10.50
C GLU A 19 6.70 14.64 -11.57
N THR A 20 6.33 15.49 -12.50
CA THR A 20 5.68 15.14 -13.76
C THR A 20 6.77 14.76 -14.75
N ASP A 21 6.70 13.56 -15.29
CA ASP A 21 7.42 13.25 -16.53
C ASP A 21 6.42 12.73 -17.58
N SER A 22 6.55 13.36 -18.72
CA SER A 22 5.70 13.25 -19.88
C SER A 22 6.17 12.15 -20.82
N GLN A 23 5.20 11.42 -21.32
CA GLN A 23 5.31 10.45 -22.41
C GLN A 23 5.57 11.13 -23.75
N PRO A 24 6.16 10.44 -24.74
CA PRO A 24 5.36 10.24 -25.94
C PRO A 24 5.31 8.80 -26.47
N ALA A 25 4.16 8.51 -27.04
CA ALA A 25 3.85 7.34 -27.81
C ALA A 25 4.57 7.34 -29.17
N THR A 26 4.92 6.14 -29.67
CA THR A 26 5.00 5.92 -31.12
C THR A 26 4.50 4.51 -31.46
N GLU A 27 3.43 4.49 -32.25
CA GLU A 27 2.96 3.34 -33.01
C GLU A 27 3.96 2.97 -34.10
N ALA A 28 4.03 1.69 -34.41
CA ALA A 28 4.32 1.22 -35.77
C ALA A 28 3.72 -0.17 -35.97
N THR A 29 2.67 -0.19 -36.74
CA THR A 29 2.03 -1.31 -37.43
C THR A 29 2.87 -1.67 -38.66
N VAL A 30 3.15 -2.94 -38.91
CA VAL A 30 3.28 -3.47 -40.30
C VAL A 30 2.79 -4.92 -40.34
N ALA A 31 1.87 -5.14 -41.24
CA ALA A 31 1.29 -6.41 -41.63
C ALA A 31 2.01 -7.01 -42.83
N SER A 32 1.59 -8.22 -43.19
CA SER A 32 1.73 -8.93 -44.47
C SER A 32 2.99 -9.81 -44.62
N GLU A 33 3.01 -10.99 -45.22
CA GLU A 33 2.07 -11.62 -46.13
C GLU A 33 2.38 -13.12 -46.24
N VAL A 34 1.36 -13.86 -46.64
CA VAL A 34 1.32 -15.28 -46.97
C VAL A 34 1.98 -15.53 -48.33
N THR A 35 2.76 -16.61 -48.53
CA THR A 35 2.80 -17.31 -49.82
C THR A 35 2.89 -18.81 -49.62
N ASP A 36 1.88 -19.44 -50.08
CA ASP A 36 1.66 -20.83 -50.41
C ASP A 36 2.53 -21.23 -51.65
N THR A 37 3.14 -22.39 -51.65
CA THR A 37 3.38 -23.13 -52.87
C THR A 37 3.50 -24.64 -52.61
N SER A 38 2.50 -25.35 -53.04
CA SER A 38 2.45 -26.79 -53.22
C SER A 38 3.28 -27.23 -54.43
N VAL A 39 3.93 -28.37 -54.37
CA VAL A 39 4.08 -29.29 -55.52
C VAL A 39 4.25 -30.73 -55.04
N GLU A 40 3.47 -31.60 -55.57
CA GLU A 40 3.37 -33.06 -55.44
C GLU A 40 4.22 -33.81 -56.52
N PRO A 41 4.17 -35.10 -56.68
CA PRO A 41 5.23 -36.08 -56.34
C PRO A 41 5.81 -36.80 -57.59
N THR A 42 6.88 -37.53 -57.44
CA THR A 42 7.23 -38.55 -58.45
C THR A 42 7.94 -39.77 -57.85
N GLN A 43 7.28 -40.88 -57.99
CA GLN A 43 7.59 -42.25 -58.35
C GLN A 43 8.80 -43.04 -57.81
N ALA A 44 8.42 -44.22 -57.46
CA ALA A 44 9.12 -45.40 -56.98
C ALA A 44 10.17 -46.01 -57.94
N THR A 45 11.19 -46.60 -57.35
CA THR A 45 11.87 -47.77 -57.91
C THR A 45 12.37 -48.73 -56.80
N GLU A 46 12.02 -49.97 -56.91
CA GLU A 46 12.35 -51.13 -56.12
C GLU A 46 13.58 -51.84 -56.71
N PRO A 47 14.08 -52.98 -56.19
CA PRO A 47 14.83 -53.17 -54.90
C PRO A 47 16.26 -53.68 -55.14
N SER A 48 17.15 -53.59 -54.20
CA SER A 48 18.42 -54.30 -54.18
C SER A 48 18.68 -54.94 -52.81
N GLN A 49 19.08 -56.16 -52.90
CA GLN A 49 19.35 -57.25 -51.95
C GLN A 49 20.17 -56.91 -50.68
N PRO A 50 20.11 -57.75 -49.65
CA PRO A 50 20.45 -57.38 -48.26
C PRO A 50 21.95 -57.41 -48.01
N ALA A 51 22.43 -56.29 -47.42
CA ALA A 51 23.74 -56.25 -46.81
C ALA A 51 23.62 -56.74 -45.33
N THR A 52 24.48 -57.67 -44.99
CA THR A 52 24.68 -58.24 -43.64
C THR A 52 24.87 -57.10 -42.61
N GLU A 53 23.98 -57.03 -41.62
CA GLU A 53 24.12 -56.13 -40.46
C GLU A 53 25.38 -56.47 -39.64
N PRO A 54 26.20 -55.42 -39.29
CA PRO A 54 27.23 -55.59 -38.27
C PRO A 54 26.58 -55.80 -36.89
N PRO A 55 27.24 -56.48 -35.92
CA PRO A 55 26.66 -56.81 -34.62
C PRO A 55 26.28 -55.53 -33.88
N VAL A 56 24.97 -55.38 -33.59
CA VAL A 56 24.41 -54.29 -32.77
C VAL A 56 24.99 -54.40 -31.38
N THR A 57 25.89 -53.48 -31.05
CA THR A 57 26.30 -53.23 -29.67
C THR A 57 25.03 -52.86 -28.86
N PRO A 58 24.75 -53.49 -27.70
CA PRO A 58 23.57 -53.14 -26.94
C PRO A 58 23.64 -51.68 -26.54
N THR A 59 22.82 -50.86 -27.20
CA THR A 59 22.63 -49.45 -26.83
C THR A 59 21.99 -49.41 -25.46
N VAL A 60 22.78 -49.07 -24.44
CA VAL A 60 22.26 -48.83 -23.08
C VAL A 60 21.17 -47.75 -23.22
N PRO A 61 19.92 -48.03 -22.77
CA PRO A 61 18.86 -47.02 -22.83
C PRO A 61 19.33 -45.73 -22.15
N PRO A 62 19.07 -44.53 -22.69
CA PRO A 62 19.49 -43.29 -22.07
C PRO A 62 18.88 -43.24 -20.65
N THR A 63 19.77 -43.28 -19.65
CA THR A 63 19.39 -43.15 -18.26
C THR A 63 18.65 -41.82 -18.11
N GLN A 64 17.37 -41.87 -17.82
CA GLN A 64 16.59 -40.62 -17.58
C GLN A 64 17.28 -39.81 -16.46
N PRO A 65 17.48 -38.51 -16.62
CA PRO A 65 18.13 -37.69 -15.61
C PRO A 65 17.36 -37.83 -14.29
N VAL A 66 18.04 -38.30 -13.26
CA VAL A 66 17.45 -38.47 -11.93
C VAL A 66 17.10 -37.08 -11.38
N LYS A 67 15.81 -36.82 -11.24
CA LYS A 67 15.32 -35.54 -10.66
C LYS A 67 15.84 -35.40 -9.23
N PRO A 68 16.62 -34.36 -8.89
CA PRO A 68 17.14 -34.18 -7.56
C PRO A 68 16.01 -33.98 -6.54
N ASN A 69 16.19 -34.59 -5.35
CA ASN A 69 15.25 -34.41 -4.26
C ASN A 69 15.44 -33.01 -3.62
N VAL A 70 14.41 -32.19 -3.64
CA VAL A 70 14.43 -30.81 -3.10
C VAL A 70 13.54 -30.75 -1.85
N GLY A 71 14.13 -30.31 -0.73
CA GLY A 71 13.41 -30.21 0.54
C GLY A 71 12.24 -29.21 0.49
N ALA A 72 11.27 -29.42 1.39
CA ALA A 72 10.09 -28.57 1.51
C ALA A 72 10.38 -27.28 2.29
N ILE A 73 9.68 -26.18 1.94
CA ILE A 73 9.66 -24.97 2.75
C ILE A 73 8.89 -25.23 4.05
N LYS A 74 9.48 -24.78 5.17
CA LYS A 74 8.87 -24.83 6.51
C LYS A 74 8.90 -23.45 7.15
N ASN A 75 7.95 -23.20 8.07
CA ASN A 75 7.88 -21.98 8.89
C ASN A 75 7.91 -20.66 8.10
N LEU A 76 7.25 -20.64 6.91
CA LEU A 76 7.06 -19.41 6.15
C LEU A 76 6.24 -18.41 6.97
N LYS A 77 6.83 -17.28 7.32
CA LYS A 77 6.18 -16.23 8.10
C LYS A 77 6.45 -14.84 7.51
N ARG A 78 5.45 -13.96 7.60
CA ARG A 78 5.61 -12.53 7.31
C ARG A 78 6.30 -11.85 8.50
N THR A 79 7.38 -11.12 8.23
CA THR A 79 8.13 -10.38 9.24
C THR A 79 7.76 -8.89 9.27
N GLN A 80 7.52 -8.30 8.10
CA GLN A 80 7.12 -6.90 7.97
C GLN A 80 6.09 -6.73 6.85
N TYR A 81 5.33 -5.65 6.92
CA TYR A 81 4.39 -5.23 5.89
C TYR A 81 4.16 -3.71 5.96
N THR A 82 4.08 -3.11 4.78
CA THR A 82 3.86 -1.66 4.60
C THR A 82 2.71 -1.45 3.62
N THR A 83 2.53 -0.24 3.15
CA THR A 83 1.55 0.07 2.10
C THR A 83 1.91 -0.52 0.74
N ASN A 84 3.20 -0.81 0.48
CA ASN A 84 3.68 -1.26 -0.83
C ASN A 84 4.73 -2.36 -0.77
N SER A 85 4.96 -2.98 0.39
CA SER A 85 5.92 -4.08 0.54
C SER A 85 5.48 -5.12 1.56
N LEU A 86 5.96 -6.36 1.37
CA LEU A 86 5.76 -7.51 2.24
C LEU A 86 7.08 -8.25 2.41
N SER A 87 7.54 -8.43 3.65
CA SER A 87 8.78 -9.14 3.96
C SER A 87 8.47 -10.50 4.58
N PHE A 88 9.19 -11.51 4.15
CA PHE A 88 9.03 -12.90 4.58
C PHE A 88 10.35 -13.52 4.98
N LYS A 89 10.27 -14.49 5.88
CA LYS A 89 11.36 -15.37 6.27
C LYS A 89 10.82 -16.81 6.41
N TRP A 90 11.67 -17.79 6.15
CA TRP A 90 11.37 -19.22 6.26
C TRP A 90 12.60 -19.98 6.75
N ASP A 91 12.48 -21.27 7.05
CA ASP A 91 13.61 -22.10 7.46
C ASP A 91 14.55 -22.36 6.28
N LYS A 92 15.84 -22.38 6.54
CA LYS A 92 16.82 -22.77 5.53
C LYS A 92 16.60 -24.25 5.13
N VAL A 93 16.55 -24.52 3.82
CA VAL A 93 16.46 -25.86 3.27
C VAL A 93 17.86 -26.36 2.93
N SER A 94 18.27 -27.47 3.54
CA SER A 94 19.58 -28.08 3.26
C SER A 94 19.68 -28.52 1.82
N GLY A 95 20.84 -28.32 1.19
CA GLY A 95 21.09 -28.69 -0.21
C GLY A 95 20.41 -27.80 -1.25
N ALA A 96 19.60 -26.82 -0.86
CA ALA A 96 18.97 -25.91 -1.82
C ALA A 96 20.00 -24.93 -2.43
N THR A 97 19.98 -24.78 -3.75
CA THR A 97 20.74 -23.74 -4.47
C THR A 97 20.17 -22.35 -4.20
N GLY A 98 18.86 -22.25 -3.95
CA GLY A 98 18.15 -21.03 -3.65
C GLY A 98 16.65 -21.24 -3.51
N TYR A 99 15.93 -20.13 -3.58
CA TYR A 99 14.48 -20.11 -3.43
C TYR A 99 13.84 -19.30 -4.54
N VAL A 100 12.68 -19.73 -4.98
CA VAL A 100 11.84 -19.00 -5.93
C VAL A 100 10.60 -18.49 -5.21
N ILE A 101 10.29 -17.23 -5.45
CA ILE A 101 9.16 -16.55 -4.86
C ILE A 101 8.13 -16.27 -5.95
N TYR A 102 6.91 -16.69 -5.70
CA TYR A 102 5.74 -16.37 -6.51
C TYR A 102 4.75 -15.56 -5.70
N TYR A 103 3.98 -14.74 -6.39
CA TYR A 103 2.89 -14.02 -5.79
C TYR A 103 1.67 -13.99 -6.71
N ARG A 104 0.51 -13.78 -6.14
CA ARG A 104 -0.69 -13.38 -6.87
C ARG A 104 -1.44 -12.32 -6.10
N ASN A 105 -2.00 -11.38 -6.83
CA ASN A 105 -2.95 -10.40 -6.33
C ASN A 105 -4.34 -11.02 -6.38
N ASN A 106 -4.92 -11.36 -5.24
CA ASN A 106 -6.21 -12.03 -5.15
C ASN A 106 -7.40 -11.14 -5.53
N ASP A 107 -7.19 -9.81 -5.59
CA ASP A 107 -8.22 -8.85 -6.04
C ASP A 107 -8.28 -8.76 -7.58
N ALA A 108 -7.22 -9.15 -8.29
CA ALA A 108 -7.09 -8.98 -9.74
C ALA A 108 -6.73 -10.26 -10.52
N HIS A 109 -5.95 -11.17 -9.95
CA HIS A 109 -5.39 -12.31 -10.67
C HIS A 109 -5.57 -13.63 -9.93
N LYS A 110 -5.99 -14.69 -10.66
CA LYS A 110 -6.15 -16.03 -10.10
C LYS A 110 -4.83 -16.81 -10.08
N ASN A 111 -3.92 -16.55 -11.02
CA ASN A 111 -2.68 -17.31 -11.22
C ASN A 111 -1.49 -16.67 -10.48
N PHE A 112 -0.55 -17.51 -10.07
CA PHE A 112 0.73 -17.08 -9.52
C PHE A 112 1.67 -16.60 -10.64
N SER A 113 2.29 -15.44 -10.43
CA SER A 113 3.41 -14.95 -11.23
C SER A 113 4.70 -15.08 -10.42
N ARG A 114 5.80 -15.43 -11.10
CA ARG A 114 7.12 -15.44 -10.47
C ARG A 114 7.58 -14.03 -10.18
N PHE A 115 7.97 -13.77 -8.93
CA PHE A 115 8.49 -12.48 -8.51
C PHE A 115 10.01 -12.43 -8.68
N THR A 116 10.74 -13.39 -8.09
CA THR A 116 12.21 -13.41 -8.13
C THR A 116 12.78 -14.73 -7.65
N TYR A 117 14.08 -14.91 -7.86
CA TYR A 117 14.92 -15.91 -7.20
C TYR A 117 15.79 -15.24 -6.15
N VAL A 118 16.01 -15.89 -5.02
CA VAL A 118 16.91 -15.44 -3.95
C VAL A 118 17.77 -16.59 -3.41
N LYS A 119 18.96 -16.28 -2.91
CA LYS A 119 19.83 -17.27 -2.26
C LYS A 119 19.60 -17.33 -0.74
N SER A 120 19.08 -16.25 -0.15
CA SER A 120 18.77 -16.19 1.28
C SER A 120 17.40 -16.75 1.61
N ASN A 121 17.21 -17.22 2.83
CA ASN A 121 15.91 -17.69 3.34
C ASN A 121 14.99 -16.54 3.81
N ALA A 122 15.11 -15.40 3.18
CA ALA A 122 14.28 -14.21 3.37
C ALA A 122 14.12 -13.44 2.07
N CYS A 123 12.99 -12.77 1.91
CA CYS A 123 12.72 -11.92 0.75
C CYS A 123 11.74 -10.79 1.12
N THR A 124 11.94 -9.63 0.49
CA THR A 124 10.99 -8.51 0.53
C THR A 124 10.43 -8.23 -0.86
N LEU A 125 9.13 -8.44 -1.02
CA LEU A 125 8.40 -8.03 -2.21
C LEU A 125 8.14 -6.52 -2.11
N LYS A 126 8.58 -5.76 -3.10
CA LYS A 126 8.41 -4.29 -3.19
C LYS A 126 7.50 -3.93 -4.35
N LYS A 127 7.10 -2.66 -4.44
CA LYS A 127 6.23 -2.11 -5.50
C LYS A 127 4.87 -2.80 -5.59
N LEU A 128 4.35 -3.26 -4.46
CA LEU A 128 3.04 -3.86 -4.37
C LEU A 128 1.95 -2.77 -4.31
N ARG A 129 0.74 -3.11 -4.74
CA ARG A 129 -0.42 -2.22 -4.61
C ARG A 129 -0.84 -2.12 -3.14
N THR A 130 -1.25 -0.94 -2.72
CA THR A 130 -1.72 -0.67 -1.36
C THR A 130 -3.07 -1.35 -1.08
N ALA A 131 -3.34 -1.65 0.18
CA ALA A 131 -4.58 -2.27 0.68
C ALA A 131 -5.02 -3.52 -0.11
N THR A 132 -4.08 -4.24 -0.70
CA THR A 132 -4.32 -5.34 -1.65
C THR A 132 -3.99 -6.67 -1.01
N TRP A 133 -4.83 -7.66 -1.28
CA TRP A 133 -4.66 -9.01 -0.78
C TRP A 133 -3.75 -9.84 -1.67
N TYR A 134 -2.71 -10.44 -1.08
CA TYR A 134 -1.72 -11.26 -1.75
C TYR A 134 -1.64 -12.67 -1.16
N ASP A 135 -1.49 -13.67 -2.03
CA ASP A 135 -0.89 -14.95 -1.70
C ASP A 135 0.57 -14.91 -2.17
N VAL A 136 1.49 -15.22 -1.26
CA VAL A 136 2.93 -15.34 -1.54
C VAL A 136 3.32 -16.79 -1.35
N LYS A 137 3.82 -17.43 -2.43
CA LYS A 137 4.27 -18.81 -2.46
C LYS A 137 5.78 -18.86 -2.58
N VAL A 138 6.42 -19.68 -1.75
CA VAL A 138 7.87 -19.89 -1.74
C VAL A 138 8.15 -21.36 -1.96
N ALA A 139 9.11 -21.67 -2.84
CA ALA A 139 9.67 -23.00 -3.03
C ALA A 139 11.21 -22.93 -2.96
N ALA A 140 11.84 -23.95 -2.39
CA ALA A 140 13.27 -24.16 -2.56
C ALA A 140 13.54 -24.76 -3.94
N TYR A 141 14.70 -24.50 -4.54
CA TYR A 141 15.12 -25.18 -5.76
C TYR A 141 16.57 -25.64 -5.68
N VAL A 142 16.85 -26.71 -6.42
CA VAL A 142 18.20 -27.18 -6.75
C VAL A 142 18.39 -26.97 -8.24
N GLU A 143 19.53 -26.43 -8.63
CA GLU A 143 19.93 -26.30 -10.02
C GLU A 143 20.89 -27.44 -10.40
N HIS A 144 20.51 -28.21 -11.40
CA HIS A 144 21.27 -29.34 -11.92
C HIS A 144 21.19 -29.31 -13.44
N ASP A 145 22.32 -29.34 -14.11
CA ASP A 145 22.45 -29.26 -15.57
C ASP A 145 21.68 -28.06 -16.20
N GLY A 146 21.74 -26.90 -15.52
CA GLY A 146 21.05 -25.69 -15.96
C GLY A 146 19.54 -25.68 -15.74
N VAL A 147 18.97 -26.76 -15.20
CA VAL A 147 17.54 -26.89 -14.91
C VAL A 147 17.28 -26.68 -13.43
N LYS A 148 16.26 -25.89 -13.11
CA LYS A 148 15.82 -25.64 -11.72
C LYS A 148 14.69 -26.58 -11.34
N TYR A 149 14.97 -27.45 -10.40
CA TYR A 149 14.00 -28.39 -9.84
C TYR A 149 13.44 -27.84 -8.52
N GLU A 150 12.14 -27.60 -8.48
CA GLU A 150 11.48 -27.02 -7.30
C GLU A 150 10.96 -28.11 -6.36
N GLY A 151 11.15 -27.86 -5.05
CA GLY A 151 10.60 -28.67 -3.98
C GLY A 151 9.17 -28.26 -3.59
N LYS A 152 8.65 -28.88 -2.53
CA LYS A 152 7.32 -28.59 -2.01
C LYS A 152 7.26 -27.14 -1.47
N SER A 153 6.37 -26.34 -2.04
CA SER A 153 6.19 -24.94 -1.68
C SER A 153 5.28 -24.76 -0.45
N GLN A 154 5.40 -23.58 0.19
CA GLN A 154 4.45 -23.10 1.18
C GLN A 154 3.88 -21.76 0.72
N THR A 155 2.58 -21.53 1.01
CA THR A 155 1.89 -20.28 0.65
C THR A 155 1.46 -19.53 1.92
N TYR A 156 1.71 -18.21 1.94
CA TYR A 156 1.28 -17.31 3.00
C TYR A 156 0.31 -16.26 2.46
N ARG A 157 -0.87 -16.12 3.11
CA ARG A 157 -1.89 -15.14 2.77
C ARG A 157 -1.77 -13.90 3.63
N THR A 158 -1.73 -12.72 3.02
CA THR A 158 -1.62 -11.44 3.73
C THR A 158 -2.09 -10.29 2.84
N ALA A 159 -2.04 -9.06 3.40
CA ALA A 159 -2.28 -7.85 2.62
C ALA A 159 -1.25 -6.77 2.94
N THR A 160 -1.07 -5.86 2.01
CA THR A 160 -0.44 -4.56 2.25
C THR A 160 -1.38 -3.65 3.04
N LEU A 161 -0.83 -2.65 3.70
CA LEU A 161 -1.61 -1.70 4.48
C LEU A 161 -2.33 -0.69 3.57
N PRO A 162 -3.51 -0.17 3.97
CA PRO A 162 -4.09 1.00 3.34
C PRO A 162 -3.24 2.25 3.63
N ASN A 163 -3.27 3.22 2.72
CA ASN A 163 -2.66 4.53 2.93
C ASN A 163 -3.37 5.27 4.08
N ALA A 164 -2.62 6.10 4.79
CA ALA A 164 -3.20 7.07 5.70
C ALA A 164 -4.04 8.11 4.93
N VAL A 165 -4.96 8.76 5.61
CA VAL A 165 -5.83 9.79 5.05
C VAL A 165 -5.37 11.18 5.52
N SER A 166 -5.56 12.20 4.70
CA SER A 166 -5.42 13.59 5.14
C SER A 166 -6.65 13.98 5.94
N VAL A 167 -6.46 14.59 7.11
CA VAL A 167 -7.54 14.95 8.04
C VAL A 167 -7.59 16.44 8.24
N SER A 168 -8.80 16.99 8.23
CA SER A 168 -9.11 18.36 8.60
C SER A 168 -10.25 18.38 9.63
N LEU A 169 -10.42 19.50 10.32
CA LEU A 169 -11.53 19.68 11.23
C LEU A 169 -12.14 21.09 11.06
N LYS A 170 -13.43 21.18 11.41
CA LYS A 170 -14.15 22.44 11.54
C LYS A 170 -14.90 22.42 12.85
N GLU A 171 -14.73 23.45 13.65
CA GLU A 171 -15.49 23.69 14.86
C GLU A 171 -16.78 24.45 14.55
N SER A 172 -17.85 24.13 15.25
CA SER A 172 -19.12 24.80 15.11
C SER A 172 -19.88 24.72 16.44
N GLY A 173 -19.74 25.75 17.26
CA GLY A 173 -20.33 25.78 18.60
C GLY A 173 -19.88 24.60 19.45
N SER A 174 -20.84 23.79 19.91
CA SER A 174 -20.59 22.61 20.75
C SER A 174 -20.33 21.32 19.94
N ALA A 175 -19.86 21.42 18.70
CA ALA A 175 -19.56 20.27 17.88
C ALA A 175 -18.28 20.45 17.07
N ILE A 176 -17.59 19.32 16.83
CA ILE A 176 -16.41 19.23 15.98
C ILE A 176 -16.75 18.36 14.78
N THR A 177 -16.60 18.90 13.58
CA THR A 177 -16.74 18.13 12.35
C THR A 177 -15.35 17.76 11.84
N LEU A 178 -15.06 16.47 11.79
CA LEU A 178 -13.89 15.88 11.18
C LEU A 178 -14.19 15.60 9.72
N SER A 179 -13.24 15.90 8.83
CA SER A 179 -13.30 15.53 7.42
C SER A 179 -11.96 14.94 7.00
N TRP A 180 -11.97 13.97 6.08
CA TRP A 180 -10.76 13.30 5.62
C TRP A 180 -10.84 12.94 4.14
N SER A 181 -9.66 12.72 3.53
CA SER A 181 -9.58 12.29 2.15
C SER A 181 -10.13 10.87 1.98
N LYS A 182 -10.87 10.64 0.90
CA LYS A 182 -11.37 9.29 0.55
C LYS A 182 -10.19 8.35 0.29
N ASN A 183 -10.24 7.15 0.90
CA ASN A 183 -9.38 6.04 0.55
C ASN A 183 -10.22 4.97 -0.17
N SER A 184 -10.14 4.93 -1.50
CA SER A 184 -10.98 4.06 -2.35
C SER A 184 -10.76 2.57 -2.10
N GLN A 185 -9.63 2.19 -1.54
CA GLN A 185 -9.27 0.78 -1.28
C GLN A 185 -9.54 0.36 0.18
N ALA A 186 -9.93 1.29 1.04
CA ALA A 186 -10.35 0.97 2.38
C ALA A 186 -11.75 0.34 2.39
N THR A 187 -12.04 -0.46 3.41
CA THR A 187 -13.41 -0.89 3.74
C THR A 187 -14.16 0.21 4.49
N GLY A 188 -13.41 1.01 5.27
CA GLY A 188 -13.96 2.10 6.06
C GLY A 188 -12.92 2.74 6.94
N TYR A 189 -13.36 3.42 8.00
CA TYR A 189 -12.49 4.18 8.90
C TYR A 189 -12.82 3.92 10.36
N LYS A 190 -11.80 3.97 11.22
CA LYS A 190 -11.96 3.99 12.67
C LYS A 190 -11.48 5.32 13.21
N ILE A 191 -12.33 5.98 13.97
CA ILE A 191 -12.05 7.23 14.65
C ILE A 191 -11.79 6.91 16.11
N TYR A 192 -10.65 7.32 16.61
CA TYR A 192 -10.28 7.27 18.02
C TYR A 192 -10.25 8.69 18.56
N ARG A 193 -10.69 8.86 19.79
CA ARG A 193 -10.69 10.15 20.49
C ARG A 193 -9.92 10.03 21.81
N MET A 194 -9.13 11.05 22.10
CA MET A 194 -8.50 11.28 23.39
C MET A 194 -8.97 12.64 23.93
N SER A 195 -9.31 12.69 25.21
CA SER A 195 -9.69 13.88 25.96
C SER A 195 -9.26 13.68 27.42
N GLY A 196 -9.46 14.65 28.27
CA GLY A 196 -9.19 14.52 29.70
C GLY A 196 -9.89 13.30 30.34
N ASP A 197 -11.11 12.97 29.87
CA ASP A 197 -11.89 11.84 30.39
C ASP A 197 -11.28 10.47 30.01
N THR A 198 -10.41 10.39 29.02
CA THR A 198 -9.75 9.15 28.56
C THR A 198 -8.37 8.92 29.17
N LYS A 199 -8.02 9.69 30.21
CA LYS A 199 -6.71 9.62 30.91
C LYS A 199 -5.52 9.63 29.94
N GLY A 200 -5.56 10.49 28.92
CA GLY A 200 -4.50 10.64 27.94
C GLY A 200 -4.35 9.49 26.94
N ARG A 201 -5.34 8.61 26.80
CA ARG A 201 -5.32 7.48 25.85
C ARG A 201 -6.33 7.67 24.73
N TYR A 202 -5.96 7.24 23.54
CA TYR A 202 -6.89 7.15 22.41
C TYR A 202 -7.81 5.95 22.58
N VAL A 203 -9.11 6.18 22.67
CA VAL A 203 -10.13 5.14 22.71
C VAL A 203 -10.92 5.12 21.41
N LEU A 204 -11.35 3.94 20.97
CA LEU A 204 -12.20 3.82 19.78
C LEU A 204 -13.52 4.55 20.04
N TYR A 205 -13.80 5.57 19.26
CA TYR A 205 -14.98 6.42 19.41
C TYR A 205 -16.06 6.10 18.38
N LYS A 206 -15.66 5.88 17.11
CA LYS A 206 -16.59 5.54 16.03
C LYS A 206 -15.96 4.63 15.01
N THR A 207 -16.71 3.63 14.54
CA THR A 207 -16.40 2.83 13.36
C THR A 207 -17.31 3.26 12.21
N ILE A 208 -16.73 3.53 11.05
CA ILE A 208 -17.42 3.85 9.81
C ILE A 208 -17.13 2.72 8.85
N THR A 209 -18.19 2.04 8.39
CA THR A 209 -18.08 0.82 7.56
C THR A 209 -18.10 1.08 6.05
N SER A 210 -18.15 2.34 5.65
CA SER A 210 -18.13 2.76 4.25
C SER A 210 -16.94 3.67 3.98
N ASN A 211 -16.21 3.41 2.91
CA ASN A 211 -15.13 4.27 2.43
C ASN A 211 -15.63 5.54 1.70
N PHE A 212 -16.93 5.62 1.43
CA PHE A 212 -17.56 6.82 0.85
C PHE A 212 -17.88 7.88 1.91
N THR A 213 -18.02 7.48 3.17
CA THR A 213 -18.23 8.44 4.27
C THR A 213 -16.89 9.02 4.68
N THR A 214 -16.70 10.30 4.41
CA THR A 214 -15.45 11.04 4.62
C THR A 214 -15.58 12.16 5.64
N SER A 215 -16.64 12.17 6.42
CA SER A 215 -16.85 13.13 7.50
C SER A 215 -17.58 12.50 8.71
N PHE A 216 -17.36 13.11 9.86
CA PHE A 216 -18.03 12.73 11.10
C PHE A 216 -18.19 13.95 12.00
N ARG A 217 -19.39 14.19 12.50
CA ARG A 217 -19.69 15.27 13.43
C ARG A 217 -19.74 14.73 14.86
N ASP A 218 -18.78 15.14 15.67
CA ASP A 218 -18.76 14.86 17.11
C ASP A 218 -19.54 15.92 17.86
N LYS A 219 -20.70 15.54 18.41
CA LYS A 219 -21.55 16.38 19.25
C LYS A 219 -21.30 16.18 20.74
N GLY A 220 -20.47 15.21 21.10
CA GLY A 220 -20.14 14.85 22.48
C GLY A 220 -18.92 15.62 23.01
N VAL A 221 -18.76 16.88 22.62
CA VAL A 221 -17.67 17.75 23.07
C VAL A 221 -18.16 18.80 24.04
N LYS A 222 -17.30 19.18 24.98
CA LYS A 222 -17.55 20.26 25.96
C LYS A 222 -16.65 21.46 25.61
N ASN A 223 -17.23 22.65 25.61
CA ASN A 223 -16.51 23.90 25.33
C ASN A 223 -15.32 24.08 26.28
N GLY A 224 -14.22 24.63 25.77
CA GLY A 224 -12.98 24.85 26.51
C GLY A 224 -12.13 23.60 26.73
N ARG A 225 -12.57 22.40 26.27
CA ARG A 225 -11.80 21.17 26.41
C ARG A 225 -11.01 20.84 25.15
N ALA A 226 -9.78 20.35 25.35
CA ALA A 226 -8.94 19.83 24.29
C ALA A 226 -9.38 18.40 23.90
N TYR A 227 -9.45 18.17 22.59
CA TYR A 227 -9.74 16.88 21.98
C TYR A 227 -8.67 16.57 20.95
N TYR A 228 -8.27 15.30 20.95
CA TYR A 228 -7.32 14.74 20.00
C TYR A 228 -7.98 13.59 19.27
N TYR A 229 -7.90 13.59 17.95
CA TYR A 229 -8.49 12.55 17.12
C TYR A 229 -7.43 11.82 16.34
N GLN A 230 -7.62 10.53 16.18
CA GLN A 230 -6.88 9.71 15.23
C GLN A 230 -7.88 9.05 14.29
N ILE A 231 -7.63 9.18 12.98
CA ILE A 231 -8.38 8.46 11.96
C ILE A 231 -7.45 7.44 11.32
N LYS A 232 -7.90 6.17 11.30
CA LYS A 232 -7.23 5.07 10.61
C LYS A 232 -8.16 4.51 9.54
N ALA A 233 -7.72 4.54 8.29
CA ALA A 233 -8.37 3.75 7.26
C ALA A 233 -8.13 2.26 7.56
N TYR A 234 -9.11 1.40 7.28
CA TYR A 234 -8.93 -0.04 7.42
C TYR A 234 -9.42 -0.81 6.20
N ARG A 235 -8.75 -1.92 5.91
CA ARG A 235 -9.15 -2.92 4.94
C ARG A 235 -9.48 -4.21 5.67
N ALA A 236 -10.73 -4.65 5.59
CA ALA A 236 -11.17 -5.94 6.08
C ALA A 236 -11.07 -6.99 4.96
N ILE A 237 -10.35 -8.08 5.22
CA ILE A 237 -10.18 -9.20 4.29
C ILE A 237 -10.43 -10.49 5.07
N LYS A 238 -11.55 -11.14 4.82
CA LYS A 238 -12.01 -12.30 5.58
C LYS A 238 -12.03 -11.99 7.09
N LYS A 239 -11.29 -12.75 7.91
CA LYS A 239 -11.21 -12.56 9.37
C LYS A 239 -10.16 -11.54 9.81
N ASN A 240 -9.35 -10.98 8.89
CA ASN A 240 -8.26 -10.07 9.22
C ASN A 240 -8.60 -8.63 8.88
N THR A 241 -8.12 -7.70 9.70
CA THR A 241 -8.25 -6.26 9.46
C THR A 241 -6.85 -5.63 9.44
N TYR A 242 -6.58 -4.86 8.39
CA TYR A 242 -5.32 -4.16 8.17
C TYR A 242 -5.59 -2.66 8.30
N TYR A 243 -4.76 -1.96 9.07
CA TYR A 243 -4.95 -0.54 9.39
C TYR A 243 -3.84 0.30 8.76
N SER A 244 -4.21 1.50 8.31
CA SER A 244 -3.22 2.53 7.95
C SER A 244 -2.47 3.01 9.21
N SER A 245 -1.37 3.73 8.99
CA SER A 245 -0.84 4.63 10.00
C SER A 245 -1.94 5.61 10.43
N PRO A 246 -1.95 6.06 11.70
CA PRO A 246 -2.94 7.02 12.17
C PRO A 246 -2.68 8.41 11.59
N SER A 247 -3.74 9.09 11.17
CA SER A 247 -3.71 10.54 10.93
C SER A 247 -4.30 11.23 12.15
N THR A 248 -3.55 12.16 12.73
CA THR A 248 -3.90 12.81 13.98
C THR A 248 -4.23 14.27 13.78
N ILE A 249 -5.19 14.79 14.54
CA ILE A 249 -5.55 16.21 14.58
C ILE A 249 -6.05 16.55 15.99
N ARG A 250 -5.85 17.79 16.40
CA ARG A 250 -6.30 18.29 17.72
C ARG A 250 -7.06 19.60 17.58
N CYS A 251 -7.91 19.88 18.55
CA CYS A 251 -8.57 21.19 18.72
C CYS A 251 -8.97 21.39 20.18
N VAL A 252 -9.37 22.60 20.49
CA VAL A 252 -10.06 22.94 21.75
C VAL A 252 -11.48 23.34 21.37
N ALA A 253 -12.48 22.56 21.80
CA ALA A 253 -13.87 22.77 21.42
C ALA A 253 -14.39 24.14 21.92
N GLY A 254 -15.17 24.80 21.06
CA GLY A 254 -15.83 26.07 21.39
C GLY A 254 -14.90 27.30 21.35
N LEU A 255 -13.65 27.14 20.92
CA LEU A 255 -12.80 28.30 20.59
C LEU A 255 -13.06 28.69 19.12
N ASN A 256 -14.11 29.46 18.89
CA ASN A 256 -14.31 30.05 17.56
C ASN A 256 -13.28 31.19 17.37
N ALA A 257 -12.82 31.32 16.11
CA ALA A 257 -12.07 32.51 15.74
C ALA A 257 -12.87 33.74 16.08
N VAL A 258 -12.27 34.65 16.81
CA VAL A 258 -12.93 35.93 17.11
C VAL A 258 -12.86 36.83 15.86
N ASN A 259 -14.02 37.33 15.44
CA ASN A 259 -14.05 38.39 14.44
C ASN A 259 -13.45 39.67 15.04
N PHE A 260 -12.44 40.18 14.38
CA PHE A 260 -11.82 41.45 14.80
C PHE A 260 -12.02 42.51 13.73
N LYS A 261 -12.07 43.76 14.17
CA LYS A 261 -12.08 44.96 13.32
C LYS A 261 -10.75 45.66 13.49
N THR A 262 -10.23 46.18 12.40
CA THR A 262 -9.04 47.01 12.41
C THR A 262 -9.44 48.47 12.12
N ASP A 263 -8.94 49.37 12.93
CA ASP A 263 -8.95 50.79 12.64
C ASP A 263 -7.49 51.24 12.52
N THR A 264 -7.09 51.71 11.34
CA THR A 264 -5.72 52.15 11.06
C THR A 264 -5.66 53.64 10.97
N ARG A 265 -4.86 54.25 11.83
CA ARG A 265 -4.53 55.69 11.79
C ARG A 265 -3.02 55.86 11.71
N LEU A 266 -2.56 56.87 11.02
CA LEU A 266 -1.18 57.23 10.66
C LEU A 266 0.00 56.42 11.25
N SER A 267 0.02 56.14 12.55
CA SER A 267 1.09 55.35 13.22
C SER A 267 0.56 54.30 14.21
N ARG A 268 -0.73 54.03 14.16
CA ARG A 268 -1.38 53.14 15.13
C ARG A 268 -2.40 52.27 14.45
N VAL A 269 -2.40 51.00 14.82
CA VAL A 269 -3.43 49.99 14.44
C VAL A 269 -4.19 49.61 15.72
N ASN A 270 -5.49 49.92 15.75
CA ASN A 270 -6.35 49.50 16.82
C ASN A 270 -7.04 48.22 16.41
N LEU A 271 -6.95 47.20 17.26
CA LEU A 271 -7.63 45.92 17.09
C LEU A 271 -8.76 45.83 18.12
N THR A 272 -9.99 45.62 17.66
CA THR A 272 -11.13 45.36 18.50
C THR A 272 -11.75 44.03 18.09
N TRP A 273 -12.07 43.17 19.06
CA TRP A 273 -12.73 41.90 18.80
C TRP A 273 -13.87 41.66 19.76
N GLY A 274 -14.82 40.85 19.29
CA GLY A 274 -15.95 40.44 20.12
C GLY A 274 -15.56 39.42 21.18
N LYS A 275 -16.42 39.24 22.16
CA LYS A 275 -16.26 38.18 23.18
C LYS A 275 -16.25 36.80 22.53
N ALA A 276 -15.30 35.96 22.87
CA ALA A 276 -15.30 34.55 22.46
C ALA A 276 -16.54 33.86 23.05
N MET A 277 -17.07 32.84 22.34
CA MET A 277 -18.24 32.09 22.81
C MET A 277 -17.96 31.31 24.12
N THR A 278 -16.68 31.06 24.40
CA THR A 278 -16.18 30.56 25.69
C THR A 278 -15.25 31.58 26.28
N THR A 279 -15.15 31.68 27.61
CA THR A 279 -14.23 32.59 28.30
C THR A 279 -12.79 32.04 28.10
N PRO A 280 -12.00 32.57 27.18
CA PRO A 280 -10.60 32.18 27.04
C PRO A 280 -9.79 32.73 28.20
N THR A 281 -8.72 32.04 28.56
CA THR A 281 -7.78 32.53 29.59
C THR A 281 -6.97 33.71 29.08
N ALA A 282 -6.69 33.75 27.76
CA ALA A 282 -5.96 34.81 27.11
C ALA A 282 -6.25 34.87 25.59
N TYR A 283 -5.88 35.94 24.96
CA TYR A 283 -5.81 36.10 23.50
C TYR A 283 -4.34 36.27 23.10
N GLU A 284 -3.96 35.59 22.03
CA GLU A 284 -2.62 35.76 21.44
C GLU A 284 -2.76 36.51 20.10
N ILE A 285 -1.99 37.55 19.92
CA ILE A 285 -2.03 38.41 18.74
C ILE A 285 -0.73 38.25 17.97
N PHE A 286 -0.83 37.80 16.73
CA PHE A 286 0.29 37.72 15.80
C PHE A 286 0.21 38.87 14.80
N TYR A 287 1.34 39.51 14.51
CA TYR A 287 1.43 40.54 13.48
C TYR A 287 2.61 40.27 12.55
N SER A 288 2.52 40.72 11.31
CA SER A 288 3.60 40.69 10.34
C SER A 288 3.76 42.04 9.68
N THR A 289 4.98 42.48 9.50
CA THR A 289 5.34 43.69 8.76
C THR A 289 5.61 43.44 7.28
N SER A 290 5.66 42.16 6.89
CA SER A 290 5.86 41.75 5.51
C SER A 290 4.52 41.60 4.79
N LYS A 291 4.50 41.94 3.50
CA LYS A 291 3.35 41.72 2.62
C LYS A 291 3.29 40.20 2.36
N ILE A 292 2.15 39.60 2.64
CA ILE A 292 1.87 38.20 2.28
C ILE A 292 1.43 38.12 0.82
#